data_046df3fdbca910d3b81ed22768024269
#
_entry.id   046df3fdbca910d3b81ed22768024269
#
_cell.length_a   1.000
_cell.length_b   1.000
_cell.length_c   1.000
_cell.angle_alpha   90.00
_cell.angle_beta   90.00
_cell.angle_gamma   90.00
#
_symmetry.space_group_name_H-M   'P 1'
#
loop_
_entity.id
_entity.type
_entity.pdbx_description
1 polymer ?
#
loop_
_entity_poly.entity_id
_entity_poly.type
_entity_poly.pdbx_seq_one_letter_code
_entity_poly.pdbx_strand_id
1 'polypeptide(L)'
;MNKHLTNQPSGRYRVIDTHAHVVLEKTFGAAGKYGPHLGVNDKNIPFFQIGDYQMQSIDYRGTIFMDLAQRLDFMEDLGIDLQLLSPNPLTMFHKIDAATARTYCQIQNDNLAEVIQNLSLIHI
;
A
#
# COMPACT_ATOMS: atom_id res chain seq x y z
N MET A 1 -9.21 3.39 23.21
CA MET A 1 -8.02 3.52 24.07
C MET A 1 -6.87 2.82 23.35
N ASN A 2 -5.97 3.62 22.77
CA ASN A 2 -4.88 3.07 21.94
C ASN A 2 -3.89 2.29 22.81
N LYS A 3 -3.92 0.98 22.72
CA LYS A 3 -2.95 0.08 23.36
C LYS A 3 -1.53 0.21 22.78
N HIS A 4 -1.39 0.89 21.64
CA HIS A 4 -0.13 0.98 20.89
C HIS A 4 0.87 2.03 21.43
N LEU A 5 0.54 2.74 22.53
CA LEU A 5 1.34 3.89 23.00
C LEU A 5 2.23 3.61 24.23
N THR A 6 2.24 2.40 24.76
CA THR A 6 2.94 2.15 26.03
C THR A 6 3.93 1.00 25.93
N ASN A 7 5.05 1.15 25.32
CA ASN A 7 6.31 0.45 25.55
C ASN A 7 7.19 0.42 24.30
N GLN A 8 7.58 1.58 23.82
CA GLN A 8 8.77 1.63 22.99
C GLN A 8 9.97 1.78 23.92
N PRO A 9 10.82 0.75 24.05
CA PRO A 9 12.09 0.96 24.72
C PRO A 9 12.89 1.96 23.89
N SER A 10 13.37 3.00 24.56
CA SER A 10 14.12 4.10 24.00
C SER A 10 15.04 3.70 22.83
N GLY A 11 14.61 4.02 21.60
CA GLY A 11 15.49 4.20 20.45
C GLY A 11 16.04 2.94 19.76
N ARG A 12 15.55 1.73 20.02
CA ARG A 12 16.10 0.50 19.43
C ARG A 12 14.99 -0.40 18.88
N TYR A 13 14.78 -0.39 17.57
CA TYR A 13 13.97 -1.39 16.89
C TYR A 13 14.68 -2.74 16.93
N ARG A 14 13.96 -3.81 17.24
CA ARG A 14 14.49 -5.19 17.30
C ARG A 14 14.25 -5.97 16.02
N VAL A 15 13.06 -5.77 15.40
CA VAL A 15 12.65 -6.45 14.18
C VAL A 15 12.21 -5.39 13.17
N ILE A 16 12.92 -5.35 12.06
CA ILE A 16 12.64 -4.44 10.96
C ILE A 16 12.32 -5.27 9.73
N ASP A 17 11.10 -5.14 9.22
CA ASP A 17 10.70 -5.68 7.94
C ASP A 17 11.04 -4.69 6.83
N THR A 18 11.99 -5.03 5.98
CA THR A 18 12.50 -4.16 4.91
C THR A 18 11.82 -4.39 3.57
N HIS A 19 10.84 -5.29 3.48
CA HIS A 19 10.15 -5.62 2.24
C HIS A 19 8.65 -5.77 2.48
N ALA A 20 7.93 -4.65 2.40
CA ALA A 20 6.48 -4.65 2.53
C ALA A 20 5.85 -3.74 1.49
N HIS A 21 4.73 -4.17 0.94
CA HIS A 21 4.00 -3.42 -0.09
C HIS A 21 2.66 -2.92 0.44
N VAL A 22 2.26 -1.77 -0.09
CA VAL A 22 0.97 -1.13 0.17
C VAL A 22 0.25 -0.84 -1.14
N VAL A 23 -1.06 -0.95 -1.12
CA VAL A 23 -1.95 -0.54 -2.20
C VAL A 23 -2.69 0.71 -1.75
N LEU A 24 -2.53 1.79 -2.50
CA LEU A 24 -2.98 3.13 -2.14
C LEU A 24 -4.27 3.47 -2.89
N GLU A 25 -5.36 3.67 -2.16
CA GLU A 25 -6.69 3.90 -2.75
C GLU A 25 -6.73 5.13 -3.67
N LYS A 26 -6.06 6.22 -3.31
CA LYS A 26 -6.02 7.45 -4.12
C LYS A 26 -5.33 7.28 -5.48
N THR A 27 -4.62 6.17 -5.68
CA THR A 27 -3.96 5.88 -6.95
C THR A 27 -4.86 5.19 -7.97
N PHE A 28 -6.02 4.69 -7.57
CA PHE A 28 -6.92 3.98 -8.48
C PHE A 28 -7.39 4.91 -9.60
N GLY A 29 -7.17 4.45 -10.85
CA GLY A 29 -7.47 5.21 -12.05
C GLY A 29 -6.54 6.39 -12.34
N ALA A 30 -5.54 6.65 -11.50
CA ALA A 30 -4.69 7.82 -11.63
C ALA A 30 -3.76 7.78 -12.87
N ALA A 31 -3.49 6.59 -13.43
CA ALA A 31 -2.80 6.43 -14.72
C ALA A 31 -3.79 6.19 -15.88
N GLY A 32 -5.04 6.61 -15.75
CA GLY A 32 -6.07 6.48 -16.78
C GLY A 32 -6.29 5.04 -17.21
N LYS A 33 -6.16 4.76 -18.51
CA LYS A 33 -6.32 3.41 -19.08
C LYS A 33 -5.33 2.37 -18.51
N TYR A 34 -4.24 2.81 -17.94
CA TYR A 34 -3.26 1.91 -17.32
C TYR A 34 -3.62 1.52 -15.89
N GLY A 35 -4.57 2.21 -15.27
CA GLY A 35 -5.06 1.89 -13.93
C GLY A 35 -4.30 2.60 -12.80
N PRO A 36 -4.03 1.92 -11.68
CA PRO A 36 -4.56 0.61 -11.29
C PRO A 36 -6.09 0.58 -11.13
N HIS A 37 -6.69 -0.58 -11.34
CA HIS A 37 -8.12 -0.80 -11.14
C HIS A 37 -8.39 -2.01 -10.26
N LEU A 38 -9.34 -1.90 -9.33
CA LEU A 38 -10.00 -3.02 -8.67
C LEU A 38 -11.42 -3.15 -9.20
N GLY A 39 -11.85 -4.36 -9.48
CA GLY A 39 -13.18 -4.62 -9.97
C GLY A 39 -13.63 -6.06 -9.73
N VAL A 40 -14.79 -6.38 -10.26
CA VAL A 40 -15.31 -7.74 -10.34
C VAL A 40 -15.75 -8.00 -11.77
N ASN A 41 -15.51 -9.22 -12.24
CA ASN A 41 -15.92 -9.65 -13.58
C ASN A 41 -17.38 -10.12 -13.59
N ASP A 42 -17.89 -10.54 -14.75
CA ASP A 42 -19.28 -11.02 -14.95
C ASP A 42 -19.61 -12.25 -14.10
N LYS A 43 -18.62 -12.97 -13.62
CA LYS A 43 -18.77 -14.13 -12.73
C LYS A 43 -18.62 -13.76 -11.25
N ASN A 44 -18.63 -12.46 -10.94
CA ASN A 44 -18.44 -11.93 -9.60
C ASN A 44 -17.07 -12.30 -8.97
N ILE A 45 -16.06 -12.53 -9.80
CA ILE A 45 -14.69 -12.80 -9.34
C ILE A 45 -13.94 -11.47 -9.27
N PRO A 46 -13.35 -11.12 -8.12
CA PRO A 46 -12.59 -9.89 -7.99
C PRO A 46 -11.30 -9.94 -8.82
N PHE A 47 -10.85 -8.79 -9.29
CA PHE A 47 -9.59 -8.64 -10.00
C PHE A 47 -8.88 -7.33 -9.67
N PHE A 48 -7.56 -7.35 -9.83
CA PHE A 48 -6.70 -6.17 -9.86
C PHE A 48 -6.05 -6.06 -11.23
N GLN A 49 -6.13 -4.88 -11.84
CA GLN A 49 -5.68 -4.68 -13.23
C GLN A 49 -4.73 -3.51 -13.37
N ILE A 50 -3.66 -3.73 -14.11
CA ILE A 50 -2.67 -2.75 -14.56
C ILE A 50 -2.54 -2.86 -16.09
N GLY A 51 -3.00 -1.83 -16.81
CA GLY A 51 -3.05 -1.89 -18.27
C GLY A 51 -3.82 -3.11 -18.75
N ASP A 52 -3.19 -3.93 -19.58
CA ASP A 52 -3.78 -5.17 -20.09
C ASP A 52 -3.56 -6.38 -19.16
N TYR A 53 -2.79 -6.20 -18.09
CA TYR A 53 -2.51 -7.29 -17.15
C TYR A 53 -3.58 -7.32 -16.04
N GLN A 54 -4.28 -8.42 -15.93
CA GLN A 54 -5.33 -8.63 -14.95
C GLN A 54 -5.04 -9.85 -14.07
N MET A 55 -4.97 -9.61 -12.76
CA MET A 55 -4.86 -10.68 -11.77
C MET A 55 -6.25 -11.04 -11.24
N GLN A 56 -6.66 -12.26 -11.48
CA GLN A 56 -7.94 -12.81 -11.02
C GLN A 56 -7.88 -13.20 -9.55
N SER A 57 -9.04 -13.16 -8.89
CA SER A 57 -9.22 -13.56 -7.50
C SER A 57 -8.40 -12.71 -6.51
N ILE A 58 -8.11 -11.47 -6.89
CA ILE A 58 -7.42 -10.50 -6.05
C ILE A 58 -8.38 -9.37 -5.68
N ASP A 59 -8.65 -9.23 -4.39
CA ASP A 59 -9.25 -8.03 -3.81
C ASP A 59 -8.36 -7.56 -2.65
N TYR A 60 -7.77 -6.40 -2.79
CA TYR A 60 -6.94 -5.81 -1.74
C TYR A 60 -7.75 -5.09 -0.66
N ARG A 61 -9.05 -4.80 -0.91
CA ARG A 61 -9.91 -4.12 0.07
C ARG A 61 -10.12 -4.99 1.29
N GLY A 62 -10.05 -4.40 2.48
CA GLY A 62 -10.19 -5.11 3.74
C GLY A 62 -9.03 -6.05 4.08
N THR A 63 -7.88 -5.86 3.43
CA THR A 63 -6.65 -6.61 3.71
C THR A 63 -5.56 -5.69 4.25
N ILE A 64 -4.50 -6.25 4.81
CA ILE A 64 -3.33 -5.50 5.30
C ILE A 64 -2.65 -4.66 4.20
N PHE A 65 -2.92 -4.90 2.92
CA PHE A 65 -2.39 -4.09 1.81
C PHE A 65 -3.03 -2.71 1.75
N MET A 66 -4.30 -2.57 2.13
CA MET A 66 -5.04 -1.31 2.07
C MET A 66 -5.51 -0.81 3.43
N ASP A 67 -5.78 -1.72 4.37
CA ASP A 67 -6.25 -1.39 5.71
C ASP A 67 -5.05 -1.27 6.65
N LEU A 68 -4.73 -0.03 7.02
CA LEU A 68 -3.57 0.27 7.85
C LEU A 68 -3.77 -0.14 9.31
N ALA A 69 -4.99 -0.13 9.82
CA ALA A 69 -5.28 -0.61 11.17
C ALA A 69 -5.01 -2.11 11.28
N GLN A 70 -5.52 -2.89 10.32
CA GLN A 70 -5.22 -4.31 10.25
C GLN A 70 -3.73 -4.59 10.08
N ARG A 71 -3.01 -3.74 9.32
CA ARG A 71 -1.56 -3.86 9.17
C ARG A 71 -0.83 -3.67 10.50
N LEU A 72 -1.23 -2.69 11.29
CA LEU A 72 -0.62 -2.44 12.61
C LEU A 72 -0.85 -3.61 13.55
N ASP A 73 -2.08 -4.14 13.60
CA ASP A 73 -2.40 -5.33 14.39
C ASP A 73 -1.56 -6.54 13.95
N PHE A 74 -1.42 -6.74 12.65
CA PHE A 74 -0.58 -7.80 12.08
C PHE A 74 0.89 -7.65 12.45
N MET A 75 1.43 -6.44 12.42
CA MET A 75 2.80 -6.17 12.85
C MET A 75 3.00 -6.45 14.34
N GLU A 76 2.03 -6.05 15.18
CA GLU A 76 2.06 -6.33 16.62
C GLU A 76 2.04 -7.85 16.90
N ASP A 77 1.15 -8.58 16.23
CA ASP A 77 1.03 -10.04 16.37
C ASP A 77 2.32 -10.79 16.00
N LEU A 78 3.05 -10.28 15.01
CA LEU A 78 4.31 -10.86 14.56
C LEU A 78 5.55 -10.31 15.27
N GLY A 79 5.39 -9.31 16.13
CA GLY A 79 6.51 -8.65 16.82
C GLY A 79 7.39 -7.82 15.88
N ILE A 80 6.82 -7.27 14.82
CA ILE A 80 7.52 -6.36 13.89
C ILE A 80 7.44 -4.93 14.44
N ASP A 81 8.60 -4.36 14.75
CA ASP A 81 8.68 -3.01 15.32
C ASP A 81 8.63 -1.90 14.28
N LEU A 82 9.19 -2.14 13.10
CA LEU A 82 9.26 -1.19 11.99
C LEU A 82 9.06 -1.90 10.66
N GLN A 83 8.31 -1.28 9.76
CA GLN A 83 8.11 -1.79 8.42
C GLN A 83 8.41 -0.69 7.38
N LEU A 84 9.26 -0.98 6.39
CA LEU A 84 9.50 -0.11 5.26
C LEU A 84 8.46 -0.38 4.17
N LEU A 85 7.57 0.58 3.95
CA LEU A 85 6.50 0.43 2.96
C LEU A 85 6.95 0.95 1.60
N SER A 86 6.71 0.15 0.58
CA SER A 86 6.79 0.56 -0.82
C SER A 86 5.46 0.32 -1.54
N PRO A 87 5.16 1.07 -2.60
CA PRO A 87 3.98 0.79 -3.41
C PRO A 87 4.03 -0.59 -4.06
N ASN A 88 2.86 -1.10 -4.46
CA ASN A 88 2.79 -2.34 -5.24
C ASN A 88 3.70 -2.24 -6.49
N PRO A 89 4.64 -3.18 -6.69
CA PRO A 89 5.63 -3.10 -7.78
C PRO A 89 5.00 -3.06 -9.18
N LEU A 90 3.80 -3.58 -9.36
CA LEU A 90 3.08 -3.49 -10.63
C LEU A 90 2.69 -2.04 -11.00
N THR A 91 2.72 -1.12 -10.07
CA THR A 91 2.40 0.29 -10.28
C THR A 91 3.63 1.18 -10.57
N MET A 92 4.76 0.59 -10.88
CA MET A 92 5.99 1.32 -11.23
C MET A 92 6.04 1.83 -12.68
N PHE A 93 5.01 1.85 -13.40
CA PHE A 93 4.71 2.42 -14.73
C PHE A 93 5.91 2.89 -15.60
N HIS A 94 6.99 2.12 -15.66
CA HIS A 94 8.19 2.49 -16.41
C HIS A 94 8.06 2.26 -17.94
N LYS A 95 6.95 1.68 -18.40
CA LYS A 95 6.68 1.36 -19.80
C LYS A 95 5.52 2.16 -20.43
N ILE A 96 5.03 3.18 -19.76
CA ILE A 96 3.99 4.08 -20.28
C ILE A 96 4.60 5.43 -20.66
N ASP A 97 3.79 6.33 -21.23
CA ASP A 97 4.26 7.66 -21.55
C ASP A 97 4.73 8.43 -20.30
N ALA A 98 5.78 9.22 -20.46
CA ALA A 98 6.45 9.90 -19.36
C ALA A 98 5.57 10.90 -18.61
N ALA A 99 4.62 11.54 -19.29
CA ALA A 99 3.73 12.53 -18.67
C ALA A 99 2.76 11.85 -17.70
N THR A 100 2.12 10.76 -18.15
CA THR A 100 1.23 9.95 -17.31
C THR A 100 1.99 9.30 -16.15
N ALA A 101 3.16 8.72 -16.41
CA ALA A 101 3.98 8.12 -15.38
C ALA A 101 4.39 9.13 -14.31
N ARG A 102 4.81 10.33 -14.69
CA ARG A 102 5.17 11.41 -13.75
C ARG A 102 4.01 11.79 -12.85
N THR A 103 2.84 12.05 -13.44
CA THR A 103 1.65 12.43 -12.67
C THR A 103 1.25 11.33 -11.71
N TYR A 104 1.24 10.08 -12.17
CA TYR A 104 0.94 8.94 -11.32
C TYR A 104 1.93 8.79 -10.16
N CYS A 105 3.22 8.84 -10.42
CA CYS A 105 4.27 8.74 -9.39
C CYS A 105 4.12 9.84 -8.34
N GLN A 106 3.77 11.06 -8.75
CA GLN A 106 3.53 12.16 -7.82
C GLN A 106 2.35 11.87 -6.90
N ILE A 107 1.20 11.47 -7.46
CA ILE A 107 0.02 11.09 -6.67
C ILE A 107 0.34 9.93 -5.70
N GLN A 108 1.05 8.93 -6.18
CA GLN A 108 1.45 7.78 -5.37
C GLN A 108 2.37 8.16 -4.21
N ASN A 109 3.37 8.98 -4.46
CA ASN A 109 4.32 9.44 -3.44
C ASN A 109 3.64 10.33 -2.41
N ASP A 110 2.80 11.26 -2.85
CA ASP A 110 2.05 12.15 -1.96
C ASP A 110 1.09 11.36 -1.07
N ASN A 111 0.38 10.38 -1.64
CA ASN A 111 -0.52 9.53 -0.86
C ASN A 111 0.26 8.61 0.11
N LEU A 112 1.40 8.08 -0.29
CA LEU A 112 2.25 7.30 0.61
C LEU A 112 2.75 8.15 1.78
N ALA A 113 3.20 9.38 1.52
CA ALA A 113 3.62 10.31 2.56
C ALA A 113 2.47 10.65 3.54
N GLU A 114 1.27 10.89 3.02
CA GLU A 114 0.07 11.14 3.84
C GLU A 114 -0.26 9.95 4.74
N VAL A 115 -0.25 8.75 4.19
CA VAL A 115 -0.46 7.50 4.93
C VAL A 115 0.50 7.38 6.10
N ILE A 116 1.78 7.62 5.85
CA ILE A 116 2.83 7.54 6.85
C ILE A 116 2.68 8.61 7.93
N GLN A 117 2.37 9.84 7.56
CA GLN A 117 2.14 10.94 8.50
C GLN A 117 0.94 10.65 9.42
N ASN A 118 -0.14 10.10 8.86
CA ASN A 118 -1.33 9.74 9.63
C ASN A 118 -1.09 8.56 10.57
N LEU A 119 -0.13 7.73 10.27
CA LEU A 119 0.28 6.62 11.12
C LEU A 119 1.23 7.03 12.23
N SER A 120 1.59 8.29 12.40
CA SER A 120 2.49 8.99 13.35
C SER A 120 3.28 8.15 14.38
N LEU A 121 3.14 6.84 14.34
CA LEU A 121 3.71 5.81 15.20
C LEU A 121 4.58 4.82 14.43
N ILE A 122 4.56 4.88 13.10
CA ILE A 122 5.48 4.13 12.27
C ILE A 122 6.52 5.13 11.78
N HIS A 123 7.65 5.16 12.47
CA HIS A 123 8.80 5.88 11.98
C HIS A 123 9.39 5.15 10.78
N ILE A 124 9.53 5.85 9.71
CA ILE A 124 10.34 5.44 8.58
C ILE A 124 11.78 5.82 8.86
#